data_92bfa8307dd8b1565b2a32ef3a8ffbac
#
_entry.id   92bfa8307dd8b1565b2a32ef3a8ffbac
#
_cell.length_a   1.000
_cell.length_b   1.000
_cell.length_c   1.000
_cell.angle_alpha   90.00
_cell.angle_beta   90.00
_cell.angle_gamma   90.00
#
_symmetry.space_group_name_H-M   'P 1'
#
loop_
_entity.id
_entity.type
_entity.pdbx_description
1 polymer ?
#
loop_
_entity_poly.entity_id
_entity_poly.type
_entity_poly.pdbx_seq_one_letter_code
_entity_poly.pdbx_strand_id
1 'polypeptide(L)'
;MKIKLLIWALCLSSATLFAQKSYQPNWESIDSRPVPTWFEDAKFGIFIHWGLYSVPAYSPTARDNVGVYERYAEWYWKRWQDPSKTQHFFTDFHNKAFGPNVKYQDFTNQFKAELFQPDEWAKLFENAGAKYVVLTSKHHEGFTLWPSKQSWNWNAMDVGPHRDLLGDLTKSVKSKNIRMGYYYSLWEWYNPLYKKETLNEYIDQHMFPQMKDLVNTYHPDLVWTDGEWDYTSDKLRSTEFLSWLYNDSPVKNSV
;
A
#
# COMPACT_ATOMS: atom_id res chain seq x y z
N MET A 1 -37.90 -56.33 41.66
CA MET A 1 -36.63 -55.66 41.29
C MET A 1 -36.71 -55.25 39.82
N LYS A 2 -36.91 -53.98 39.53
CA LYS A 2 -37.02 -53.44 38.14
C LYS A 2 -35.72 -52.78 37.78
N ILE A 3 -34.96 -53.37 36.85
CA ILE A 3 -33.72 -52.81 36.30
C ILE A 3 -34.11 -51.76 35.25
N LYS A 4 -33.78 -50.49 35.52
CA LYS A 4 -33.91 -49.43 34.54
C LYS A 4 -32.63 -49.39 33.70
N LEU A 5 -32.73 -49.75 32.41
CA LEU A 5 -31.69 -49.52 31.43
C LEU A 5 -31.65 -48.01 31.08
N LEU A 6 -30.55 -47.37 31.40
CA LEU A 6 -30.27 -46.00 30.96
C LEU A 6 -29.54 -46.09 29.60
N ILE A 7 -30.22 -45.74 28.52
CA ILE A 7 -29.61 -45.63 27.19
C ILE A 7 -29.00 -44.24 27.12
N TRP A 8 -27.67 -44.15 27.13
CA TRP A 8 -26.94 -42.93 26.80
C TRP A 8 -26.89 -42.78 25.27
N ALA A 9 -27.67 -41.86 24.72
CA ALA A 9 -27.52 -41.46 23.32
C ALA A 9 -26.30 -40.53 23.22
N LEU A 10 -25.19 -41.04 22.69
CA LEU A 10 -24.04 -40.23 22.26
C LEU A 10 -24.43 -39.46 20.99
N CYS A 11 -24.81 -38.21 21.14
CA CYS A 11 -24.87 -37.29 20.00
C CYS A 11 -23.43 -37.00 19.50
N LEU A 12 -22.97 -37.77 18.55
CA LEU A 12 -21.81 -37.40 17.72
C LEU A 12 -22.25 -36.20 16.86
N SER A 13 -22.01 -34.99 17.33
CA SER A 13 -22.03 -33.79 16.49
C SER A 13 -20.84 -33.92 15.53
N SER A 14 -21.12 -34.34 14.31
CA SER A 14 -20.18 -34.26 13.18
C SER A 14 -19.95 -32.77 12.89
N ALA A 15 -18.98 -32.15 13.54
CA ALA A 15 -18.46 -30.88 13.11
C ALA A 15 -17.81 -31.13 11.73
N THR A 16 -18.52 -30.80 10.66
CA THR A 16 -17.94 -30.69 9.34
C THR A 16 -16.90 -29.59 9.41
N LEU A 17 -15.65 -29.98 9.64
CA LEU A 17 -14.50 -29.11 9.38
C LEU A 17 -14.53 -28.81 7.88
N PHE A 18 -15.11 -27.67 7.50
CA PHE A 18 -14.85 -27.12 6.18
C PHE A 18 -13.35 -26.85 6.12
N ALA A 19 -12.61 -27.71 5.45
CA ALA A 19 -11.21 -27.45 5.17
C ALA A 19 -11.16 -26.11 4.44
N GLN A 20 -10.51 -25.12 5.06
CA GLN A 20 -10.30 -23.82 4.41
C GLN A 20 -9.55 -24.11 3.10
N LYS A 21 -10.09 -23.60 1.97
CA LYS A 21 -9.45 -23.77 0.67
C LYS A 21 -8.05 -23.15 0.72
N SER A 22 -7.04 -23.96 0.41
CA SER A 22 -5.65 -23.50 0.34
C SER A 22 -5.33 -23.05 -1.09
N TYR A 23 -4.73 -21.89 -1.23
CA TYR A 23 -4.35 -21.30 -2.51
C TYR A 23 -2.87 -21.55 -2.78
N GLN A 24 -2.59 -22.26 -3.88
CA GLN A 24 -1.22 -22.56 -4.32
C GLN A 24 -0.59 -21.33 -4.99
N PRO A 25 0.76 -21.20 -4.99
CA PRO A 25 1.45 -20.05 -5.59
C PRO A 25 1.50 -20.14 -7.13
N ASN A 26 0.35 -20.23 -7.77
CA ASN A 26 0.16 -20.18 -9.20
C ASN A 26 -1.15 -19.46 -9.55
N TRP A 27 -1.24 -18.89 -10.72
CA TRP A 27 -2.38 -18.08 -11.15
C TRP A 27 -3.69 -18.87 -11.18
N GLU A 28 -3.69 -20.12 -11.65
CA GLU A 28 -4.89 -20.95 -11.68
C GLU A 28 -5.54 -21.07 -10.30
N SER A 29 -4.74 -21.30 -9.26
CA SER A 29 -5.23 -21.40 -7.89
C SER A 29 -5.62 -20.04 -7.32
N ILE A 30 -4.81 -18.99 -7.53
CA ILE A 30 -5.07 -17.64 -7.04
C ILE A 30 -6.35 -17.06 -7.65
N ASP A 31 -6.52 -17.18 -8.97
CA ASP A 31 -7.70 -16.66 -9.70
C ASP A 31 -8.99 -17.41 -9.36
N SER A 32 -8.88 -18.61 -8.79
CA SER A 32 -10.05 -19.36 -8.30
C SER A 32 -10.64 -18.78 -7.00
N ARG A 33 -10.00 -17.76 -6.41
CA ARG A 33 -10.53 -17.07 -5.23
C ARG A 33 -11.62 -16.10 -5.65
N PRO A 34 -12.81 -16.19 -5.06
CA PRO A 34 -13.86 -15.23 -5.37
C PRO A 34 -13.48 -13.83 -4.87
N VAL A 35 -13.85 -12.82 -5.63
CA VAL A 35 -13.77 -11.42 -5.17
C VAL A 35 -14.67 -11.28 -3.95
N PRO A 36 -14.22 -10.65 -2.86
CA PRO A 36 -15.05 -10.40 -1.71
C PRO A 36 -16.30 -9.58 -2.07
N THR A 37 -17.49 -10.04 -1.67
CA THR A 37 -18.78 -9.38 -2.00
C THR A 37 -18.82 -7.92 -1.55
N TRP A 38 -18.16 -7.60 -0.43
CA TRP A 38 -18.08 -6.23 0.03
C TRP A 38 -17.45 -5.28 -1.01
N PHE A 39 -16.45 -5.75 -1.78
CA PHE A 39 -15.79 -4.93 -2.80
C PHE A 39 -16.70 -4.73 -4.02
N GLU A 40 -17.41 -5.79 -4.42
CA GLU A 40 -18.41 -5.69 -5.49
C GLU A 40 -19.55 -4.75 -5.13
N ASP A 41 -19.98 -4.72 -3.87
CA ASP A 41 -21.07 -3.89 -3.37
C ASP A 41 -20.65 -2.44 -3.07
N ALA A 42 -19.37 -2.19 -2.81
CA ALA A 42 -18.87 -0.90 -2.33
C ALA A 42 -19.07 0.25 -3.33
N LYS A 43 -18.91 0.00 -4.63
CA LYS A 43 -19.12 0.92 -5.77
C LYS A 43 -18.35 2.25 -5.72
N PHE A 44 -18.14 2.85 -4.55
CA PHE A 44 -17.46 4.14 -4.41
C PHE A 44 -16.39 4.07 -3.31
N GLY A 45 -15.15 4.34 -3.71
CA GLY A 45 -13.99 4.48 -2.82
C GLY A 45 -13.21 5.74 -3.14
N ILE A 46 -12.32 6.13 -2.22
CA ILE A 46 -11.42 7.26 -2.37
C ILE A 46 -9.99 6.74 -2.40
N PHE A 47 -9.24 7.12 -3.44
CA PHE A 47 -7.83 6.80 -3.56
C PHE A 47 -7.00 8.06 -3.31
N ILE A 48 -5.98 7.98 -2.42
CA ILE A 48 -5.19 9.12 -1.99
C ILE A 48 -3.71 8.86 -2.28
N HIS A 49 -3.10 9.74 -3.07
CA HIS A 49 -1.65 9.84 -3.20
C HIS A 49 -1.15 10.95 -2.27
N TRP A 50 -0.36 10.57 -1.25
CA TRP A 50 0.22 11.49 -0.28
C TRP A 50 1.58 10.99 0.20
N GLY A 51 2.57 11.86 0.24
CA GLY A 51 3.94 11.53 0.60
C GLY A 51 4.86 12.75 0.47
N LEU A 52 6.18 12.53 0.43
CA LEU A 52 7.17 13.60 0.32
C LEU A 52 6.98 14.50 -0.92
N TYR A 53 6.50 13.93 -2.02
CA TYR A 53 6.16 14.68 -3.24
C TYR A 53 5.06 15.71 -3.05
N SER A 54 4.33 15.66 -1.95
CA SER A 54 3.35 16.68 -1.59
C SER A 54 4.00 17.97 -1.06
N VAL A 55 5.29 17.95 -0.72
CA VAL A 55 6.04 19.15 -0.33
C VAL A 55 6.24 20.08 -1.52
N PRO A 56 6.87 19.66 -2.64
CA PRO A 56 6.91 20.47 -3.84
C PRO A 56 5.53 20.66 -4.48
N ALA A 57 4.63 19.68 -4.36
CA ALA A 57 3.26 19.70 -4.88
C ALA A 57 3.18 20.26 -6.31
N TYR A 58 4.14 19.89 -7.16
CA TYR A 58 4.29 20.47 -8.49
C TYR A 58 4.09 19.42 -9.57
N SER A 59 3.41 19.83 -10.61
CA SER A 59 3.29 19.14 -11.88
C SER A 59 3.08 20.16 -13.00
N PRO A 60 3.66 19.96 -14.19
CA PRO A 60 3.31 20.74 -15.35
C PRO A 60 1.83 20.52 -15.71
N THR A 61 1.24 21.49 -16.39
CA THR A 61 -0.19 21.48 -16.75
C THR A 61 -0.40 21.10 -18.22
N ALA A 62 -1.65 20.93 -18.63
CA ALA A 62 -1.98 20.73 -20.05
C ALA A 62 -1.54 21.89 -20.93
N ARG A 63 -1.38 23.11 -20.36
CA ARG A 63 -0.94 24.32 -21.09
C ARG A 63 0.55 24.24 -21.47
N ASP A 64 1.32 23.41 -20.79
CA ASP A 64 2.74 23.19 -21.06
C ASP A 64 2.98 22.22 -22.21
N ASN A 65 1.91 21.75 -22.86
CA ASN A 65 1.94 20.81 -24.01
C ASN A 65 2.65 19.50 -23.69
N VAL A 66 2.47 18.98 -22.47
CA VAL A 66 2.96 17.67 -22.03
C VAL A 66 1.82 16.67 -21.90
N GLY A 67 2.12 15.40 -22.12
CA GLY A 67 1.17 14.30 -22.01
C GLY A 67 0.65 14.11 -20.58
N VAL A 68 -0.50 13.44 -20.43
CA VAL A 68 -1.11 13.20 -19.11
C VAL A 68 -0.16 12.43 -18.18
N TYR A 69 0.57 11.46 -18.70
CA TYR A 69 1.53 10.64 -17.94
C TYR A 69 2.78 11.41 -17.46
N GLU A 70 3.00 12.61 -18.00
CA GLU A 70 4.11 13.47 -17.62
C GLU A 70 3.72 14.51 -16.55
N ARG A 71 2.45 14.49 -16.10
CA ARG A 71 1.86 15.48 -15.18
C ARG A 71 1.58 14.91 -13.79
N TYR A 72 2.27 13.84 -13.39
CA TYR A 72 2.10 13.22 -12.08
C TYR A 72 3.06 13.83 -11.05
N ALA A 73 2.51 14.50 -10.04
CA ALA A 73 3.29 15.14 -8.98
C ALA A 73 4.07 14.11 -8.14
N GLU A 74 3.53 12.92 -7.95
CA GLU A 74 4.17 11.83 -7.22
C GLU A 74 5.41 11.28 -7.93
N TRP A 75 5.59 11.60 -9.23
CA TRP A 75 6.79 11.29 -9.99
C TRP A 75 7.86 12.38 -9.91
N TYR A 76 7.67 13.40 -9.07
CA TYR A 76 8.53 14.58 -8.98
C TYR A 76 10.02 14.26 -8.94
N TRP A 77 10.45 13.38 -8.01
CA TRP A 77 11.86 13.03 -7.87
C TRP A 77 12.44 12.38 -9.12
N LYS A 78 11.74 11.43 -9.72
CA LYS A 78 12.15 10.76 -10.95
C LYS A 78 12.26 11.75 -12.11
N ARG A 79 11.24 12.60 -12.27
CA ARG A 79 11.15 13.59 -13.34
C ARG A 79 12.20 14.68 -13.21
N TRP A 80 12.41 15.17 -12.00
CA TRP A 80 13.43 16.19 -11.74
C TRP A 80 14.84 15.72 -12.09
N GLN A 81 15.18 14.45 -11.88
CA GLN A 81 16.49 13.88 -12.17
C GLN A 81 16.67 13.45 -13.64
N ASP A 82 15.61 13.44 -14.43
CA ASP A 82 15.66 13.07 -15.84
C ASP A 82 15.87 14.33 -16.71
N PRO A 83 17.01 14.46 -17.40
CA PRO A 83 17.31 15.63 -18.24
C PRO A 83 16.58 15.61 -19.59
N SER A 84 15.62 14.72 -19.83
CA SER A 84 14.87 14.66 -21.07
C SER A 84 14.11 15.96 -21.33
N LYS A 85 13.74 16.24 -22.59
CA LYS A 85 13.08 17.49 -22.99
C LYS A 85 11.76 17.75 -22.26
N THR A 86 11.02 16.73 -21.92
CA THR A 86 9.71 16.84 -21.24
C THR A 86 9.87 17.01 -19.72
N GLN A 87 11.04 16.69 -19.17
CA GLN A 87 11.30 16.74 -17.74
C GLN A 87 11.87 18.09 -17.26
N HIS A 88 12.27 18.99 -18.19
CA HIS A 88 12.84 20.29 -17.83
C HIS A 88 11.91 21.12 -16.93
N PHE A 89 10.57 20.97 -17.04
CA PHE A 89 9.61 21.66 -16.19
C PHE A 89 9.85 21.38 -14.70
N PHE A 90 10.10 20.14 -14.34
CA PHE A 90 10.39 19.75 -12.95
C PHE A 90 11.73 20.31 -12.48
N THR A 91 12.76 20.25 -13.33
CA THR A 91 14.09 20.79 -13.03
C THR A 91 14.06 22.32 -12.89
N ASP A 92 13.36 23.00 -13.80
CA ASP A 92 13.24 24.47 -13.78
C ASP A 92 12.45 24.93 -12.55
N PHE A 93 11.35 24.26 -12.25
CA PHE A 93 10.59 24.53 -11.04
C PHE A 93 11.42 24.30 -9.78
N HIS A 94 12.11 23.15 -9.68
CA HIS A 94 12.94 22.82 -8.53
C HIS A 94 14.02 23.88 -8.27
N ASN A 95 14.78 24.21 -9.32
CA ASN A 95 15.85 25.19 -9.24
C ASN A 95 15.34 26.59 -8.83
N LYS A 96 14.16 26.97 -9.33
CA LYS A 96 13.54 28.25 -9.02
C LYS A 96 12.97 28.31 -7.61
N ALA A 97 12.29 27.24 -7.16
CA ALA A 97 11.54 27.22 -5.91
C ALA A 97 12.43 26.89 -4.70
N PHE A 98 13.39 25.99 -4.87
CA PHE A 98 14.20 25.45 -3.78
C PHE A 98 15.69 25.72 -3.95
N GLY A 99 16.16 25.92 -5.18
CA GLY A 99 17.57 26.05 -5.52
C GLY A 99 18.20 24.74 -5.98
N PRO A 100 19.29 24.81 -6.78
CA PRO A 100 19.88 23.63 -7.43
C PRO A 100 20.59 22.66 -6.47
N ASN A 101 20.85 23.06 -5.24
CA ASN A 101 21.57 22.26 -4.24
C ASN A 101 20.64 21.51 -3.28
N VAL A 102 19.33 21.81 -3.27
CA VAL A 102 18.36 21.10 -2.43
C VAL A 102 18.12 19.72 -3.02
N LYS A 103 18.15 18.71 -2.17
CA LYS A 103 17.92 17.32 -2.55
C LYS A 103 16.49 16.91 -2.19
N TYR A 104 16.00 15.85 -2.83
CA TYR A 104 14.67 15.33 -2.50
C TYR A 104 14.55 14.94 -1.03
N GLN A 105 15.61 14.40 -0.45
CA GLN A 105 15.67 14.02 0.97
C GLN A 105 15.49 15.21 1.91
N ASP A 106 15.86 16.42 1.49
CA ASP A 106 15.70 17.63 2.30
C ASP A 106 14.22 18.00 2.53
N PHE A 107 13.32 17.48 1.67
CA PHE A 107 11.87 17.65 1.86
C PHE A 107 11.34 16.97 3.12
N THR A 108 12.05 16.00 3.68
CA THR A 108 11.68 15.42 4.99
C THR A 108 11.58 16.48 6.08
N ASN A 109 12.44 17.51 6.03
CA ASN A 109 12.41 18.61 6.97
C ASN A 109 11.16 19.50 6.85
N GLN A 110 10.49 19.46 5.69
CA GLN A 110 9.31 20.25 5.37
C GLN A 110 8.01 19.43 5.43
N PHE A 111 8.11 18.10 5.35
CA PHE A 111 6.96 17.20 5.46
C PHE A 111 6.56 17.02 6.92
N LYS A 112 5.80 17.98 7.47
CA LYS A 112 5.44 18.02 8.89
C LYS A 112 4.06 17.45 9.20
N ALA A 113 3.19 17.34 8.19
CA ALA A 113 1.80 16.89 8.35
C ALA A 113 1.01 17.65 9.43
N GLU A 114 1.28 18.97 9.60
CA GLU A 114 0.70 19.79 10.68
C GLU A 114 -0.83 19.87 10.61
N LEU A 115 -1.39 19.85 9.39
CA LEU A 115 -2.83 19.92 9.16
C LEU A 115 -3.47 18.52 9.04
N PHE A 116 -2.70 17.46 9.25
CA PHE A 116 -3.24 16.10 9.18
C PHE A 116 -4.02 15.77 10.44
N GLN A 117 -5.33 15.78 10.31
CA GLN A 117 -6.28 15.38 11.33
C GLN A 117 -7.08 14.16 10.84
N PRO A 118 -6.65 12.94 11.21
CA PRO A 118 -7.20 11.72 10.63
C PRO A 118 -8.71 11.55 10.88
N ASP A 119 -9.22 12.02 12.02
CA ASP A 119 -10.66 11.97 12.33
C ASP A 119 -11.49 12.90 11.42
N GLU A 120 -10.97 14.08 11.10
CA GLU A 120 -11.61 15.00 10.17
C GLU A 120 -11.60 14.44 8.74
N TRP A 121 -10.49 13.82 8.34
CA TRP A 121 -10.42 13.12 7.05
C TRP A 121 -11.44 11.98 6.98
N ALA A 122 -11.48 11.13 8.00
CA ALA A 122 -12.42 10.01 8.06
C ALA A 122 -13.88 10.48 8.02
N LYS A 123 -14.20 11.59 8.71
CA LYS A 123 -15.51 12.22 8.65
C LYS A 123 -15.85 12.77 7.26
N LEU A 124 -14.88 13.37 6.58
CA LEU A 124 -15.05 13.83 5.20
C LEU A 124 -15.38 12.67 4.26
N PHE A 125 -14.66 11.53 4.39
CA PHE A 125 -14.89 10.34 3.59
C PHE A 125 -16.27 9.72 3.87
N GLU A 126 -16.68 9.68 5.14
CA GLU A 126 -18.02 9.25 5.56
C GLU A 126 -19.12 10.13 4.93
N ASN A 127 -18.95 11.45 5.01
CA ASN A 127 -19.89 12.41 4.44
C ASN A 127 -19.97 12.33 2.91
N ALA A 128 -18.86 11.99 2.26
CA ALA A 128 -18.82 11.75 0.81
C ALA A 128 -19.49 10.42 0.40
N GLY A 129 -19.81 9.55 1.36
CA GLY A 129 -20.41 8.24 1.12
C GLY A 129 -19.42 7.15 0.73
N ALA A 130 -18.11 7.35 0.95
CA ALA A 130 -17.09 6.37 0.64
C ALA A 130 -17.30 5.07 1.42
N LYS A 131 -17.10 3.95 0.76
CA LYS A 131 -17.18 2.60 1.35
C LYS A 131 -15.79 2.03 1.66
N TYR A 132 -14.79 2.50 0.96
CA TYR A 132 -13.39 2.18 1.22
C TYR A 132 -12.49 3.37 0.88
N VAL A 133 -11.30 3.37 1.47
CA VAL A 133 -10.24 4.35 1.20
C VAL A 133 -8.95 3.59 0.93
N VAL A 134 -8.18 4.00 -0.06
CA VAL A 134 -6.84 3.49 -0.34
C VAL A 134 -5.84 4.63 -0.20
N LEU A 135 -4.87 4.48 0.71
CA LEU A 135 -3.78 5.43 0.87
C LEU A 135 -2.48 4.84 0.31
N THR A 136 -1.67 5.66 -0.36
CA THR A 136 -0.30 5.29 -0.69
C THR A 136 0.51 5.05 0.58
N SER A 137 0.70 3.78 0.96
CA SER A 137 1.58 3.45 2.09
C SER A 137 3.03 3.74 1.76
N LYS A 138 3.44 3.40 0.54
CA LYS A 138 4.76 3.67 -0.06
C LYS A 138 4.62 3.83 -1.57
N HIS A 139 5.11 4.94 -2.12
CA HIS A 139 5.21 5.14 -3.56
C HIS A 139 6.59 4.72 -4.10
N HIS A 140 6.90 4.97 -5.37
CA HIS A 140 8.12 4.50 -6.04
C HIS A 140 9.43 5.05 -5.47
N GLU A 141 9.39 6.16 -4.72
CA GLU A 141 10.57 6.72 -4.05
C GLU A 141 10.98 5.95 -2.79
N GLY A 142 10.16 5.01 -2.35
CA GLY A 142 10.46 4.13 -1.21
C GLY A 142 10.18 4.73 0.16
N PHE A 143 9.71 6.00 0.26
CA PHE A 143 9.34 6.61 1.52
C PHE A 143 8.05 5.99 2.06
N THR A 144 8.07 5.50 3.30
CA THR A 144 6.90 4.87 3.91
C THR A 144 6.18 5.79 4.89
N LEU A 145 4.85 5.76 4.88
CA LEU A 145 4.02 6.53 5.82
C LEU A 145 3.82 5.83 7.17
N TRP A 146 4.49 4.71 7.38
CA TRP A 146 4.49 3.94 8.64
C TRP A 146 5.92 3.59 9.06
N PRO A 147 6.20 3.23 10.34
CA PRO A 147 7.52 2.88 10.84
C PRO A 147 8.02 1.53 10.29
N SER A 148 8.44 1.51 9.03
CA SER A 148 8.97 0.33 8.36
C SER A 148 10.45 0.14 8.66
N LYS A 149 10.84 -1.03 9.15
CA LYS A 149 12.25 -1.40 9.39
C LYS A 149 13.06 -1.49 8.09
N GLN A 150 12.41 -1.85 6.96
CA GLN A 150 13.04 -1.94 5.65
C GLN A 150 13.36 -0.57 5.06
N SER A 151 12.67 0.48 5.50
CA SER A 151 12.89 1.88 5.10
C SER A 151 13.46 2.69 6.27
N TRP A 152 14.48 2.17 6.97
CA TRP A 152 15.13 2.87 8.07
C TRP A 152 15.65 4.25 7.63
N ASN A 153 15.39 5.29 8.45
CA ASN A 153 15.63 6.70 8.14
C ASN A 153 14.94 7.20 6.83
N TRP A 154 14.00 6.43 6.30
CA TRP A 154 13.24 6.79 5.11
C TRP A 154 11.75 6.48 5.28
N ASN A 155 11.22 6.86 6.45
CA ASN A 155 9.82 6.69 6.81
C ASN A 155 9.34 7.84 7.70
N ALA A 156 8.02 8.02 7.79
CA ALA A 156 7.38 9.14 8.47
C ALA A 156 7.57 9.16 10.00
N MET A 157 8.00 8.04 10.61
CA MET A 157 8.33 7.98 12.03
C MET A 157 9.76 8.44 12.31
N ASP A 158 10.71 8.01 11.47
CA ASP A 158 12.12 8.31 11.68
C ASP A 158 12.46 9.75 11.29
N VAL A 159 11.81 10.27 10.24
CA VAL A 159 12.06 11.63 9.71
C VAL A 159 10.74 12.33 9.37
N GLY A 160 10.79 13.65 9.30
CA GLY A 160 9.62 14.47 8.93
C GLY A 160 8.64 14.66 10.09
N PRO A 161 7.43 14.11 10.03
CA PRO A 161 6.40 14.34 11.04
C PRO A 161 6.63 13.56 12.34
N HIS A 162 7.54 12.59 12.37
CA HIS A 162 7.78 11.69 13.52
C HIS A 162 6.48 11.02 14.01
N ARG A 163 5.69 10.52 13.07
CA ARG A 163 4.35 10.02 13.33
C ARG A 163 4.01 8.85 12.40
N ASP A 164 3.26 7.88 12.92
CA ASP A 164 2.66 6.80 12.12
C ASP A 164 1.39 7.32 11.42
N LEU A 165 1.59 7.98 10.29
CA LEU A 165 0.50 8.60 9.53
C LEU A 165 -0.49 7.56 9.00
N LEU A 166 0.02 6.39 8.58
CA LEU A 166 -0.79 5.30 8.07
C LEU A 166 -1.67 4.70 9.16
N GLY A 167 -1.09 4.40 10.32
CA GLY A 167 -1.79 3.83 11.47
C GLY A 167 -2.88 4.76 12.00
N ASP A 168 -2.57 6.04 12.12
CA ASP A 168 -3.53 7.05 12.57
C ASP A 168 -4.74 7.15 11.64
N LEU A 169 -4.52 7.25 10.32
CA LEU A 169 -5.63 7.30 9.37
C LEU A 169 -6.43 5.99 9.37
N THR A 170 -5.74 4.86 9.44
CA THR A 170 -6.39 3.54 9.49
C THR A 170 -7.36 3.42 10.65
N LYS A 171 -6.93 3.82 11.84
CA LYS A 171 -7.78 3.81 13.04
C LYS A 171 -9.03 4.67 12.86
N SER A 172 -8.85 5.89 12.36
CA SER A 172 -9.95 6.83 12.15
C SER A 172 -10.94 6.36 11.08
N VAL A 173 -10.45 5.89 9.93
CA VAL A 173 -11.27 5.38 8.83
C VAL A 173 -12.09 4.16 9.27
N LYS A 174 -11.45 3.18 9.91
CA LYS A 174 -12.12 1.98 10.41
C LYS A 174 -13.15 2.30 11.49
N SER A 175 -12.97 3.35 12.29
CA SER A 175 -13.95 3.80 13.29
C SER A 175 -15.26 4.28 12.67
N LYS A 176 -15.27 4.63 11.38
CA LYS A 176 -16.42 5.03 10.58
C LYS A 176 -17.07 3.87 9.80
N ASN A 177 -16.66 2.63 10.07
CA ASN A 177 -17.06 1.45 9.29
C ASN A 177 -16.74 1.58 7.78
N ILE A 178 -15.71 2.36 7.44
CA ILE A 178 -15.14 2.47 6.10
C ILE A 178 -13.96 1.51 6.04
N ARG A 179 -13.86 0.74 4.96
CA ARG A 179 -12.76 -0.21 4.76
C ARG A 179 -11.48 0.53 4.38
N MET A 180 -10.35 0.01 4.86
CA MET A 180 -9.05 0.64 4.62
C MET A 180 -8.15 -0.26 3.78
N GLY A 181 -7.69 0.28 2.66
CA GLY A 181 -6.74 -0.35 1.76
C GLY A 181 -5.43 0.41 1.67
N TYR A 182 -4.40 -0.27 1.22
CA TYR A 182 -3.09 0.32 1.00
C TYR A 182 -2.60 0.08 -0.41
N TYR A 183 -2.18 1.18 -1.05
CA TYR A 183 -1.36 1.12 -2.24
C TYR A 183 0.09 0.86 -1.81
N TYR A 184 0.76 -0.03 -2.50
CA TYR A 184 2.16 -0.35 -2.30
C TYR A 184 2.88 -0.46 -3.64
N SER A 185 3.94 0.33 -3.84
CA SER A 185 4.78 0.21 -5.02
C SER A 185 5.72 -0.98 -4.90
N LEU A 186 5.67 -1.89 -5.88
CA LEU A 186 6.65 -2.96 -6.06
C LEU A 186 7.98 -2.40 -6.56
N TRP A 187 7.93 -1.28 -7.29
CA TRP A 187 9.08 -0.59 -7.87
C TRP A 187 9.67 0.42 -6.89
N GLU A 188 10.97 0.39 -6.69
CA GLU A 188 11.69 1.43 -5.94
C GLU A 188 12.82 2.00 -6.78
N TRP A 189 12.68 3.23 -7.19
CA TRP A 189 13.59 3.91 -8.12
C TRP A 189 15.06 3.91 -7.71
N TYR A 190 15.30 4.05 -6.40
CA TYR A 190 16.64 4.27 -5.86
C TYR A 190 17.08 3.20 -4.87
N ASN A 191 16.33 2.12 -4.74
CA ASN A 191 16.74 0.99 -3.92
C ASN A 191 17.90 0.26 -4.62
N PRO A 192 19.06 0.12 -3.96
CA PRO A 192 20.23 -0.48 -4.59
C PRO A 192 20.06 -1.96 -4.96
N LEU A 193 19.11 -2.64 -4.33
CA LEU A 193 18.78 -4.03 -4.63
C LEU A 193 17.78 -4.19 -5.77
N TYR A 194 17.06 -3.13 -6.17
CA TYR A 194 16.10 -3.20 -7.28
C TYR A 194 16.83 -3.18 -8.63
N LYS A 195 17.49 -4.28 -8.94
CA LYS A 195 18.24 -4.53 -10.18
C LYS A 195 18.06 -5.97 -10.61
N LYS A 196 18.25 -6.26 -11.89
CA LYS A 196 18.10 -7.60 -12.46
C LYS A 196 18.91 -8.66 -11.70
N GLU A 197 20.15 -8.32 -11.34
CA GLU A 197 21.11 -9.24 -10.69
C GLU A 197 20.78 -9.50 -9.22
N THR A 198 20.09 -8.57 -8.55
CA THR A 198 19.79 -8.61 -7.11
C THR A 198 18.30 -8.56 -6.82
N LEU A 199 17.45 -8.86 -7.80
CA LEU A 199 16.00 -8.79 -7.65
C LEU A 199 15.48 -9.76 -6.59
N ASN A 200 16.05 -10.96 -6.49
CA ASN A 200 15.64 -11.92 -5.46
C ASN A 200 16.00 -11.42 -4.06
N GLU A 201 17.17 -10.81 -3.88
CA GLU A 201 17.56 -10.18 -2.62
C GLU A 201 16.62 -9.02 -2.27
N TYR A 202 16.22 -8.21 -3.25
CA TYR A 202 15.22 -7.16 -3.06
C TYR A 202 13.89 -7.74 -2.55
N ILE A 203 13.41 -8.82 -3.19
CA ILE A 203 12.17 -9.47 -2.83
C ILE A 203 12.24 -10.07 -1.41
N ASP A 204 13.31 -10.82 -1.12
CA ASP A 204 13.43 -11.58 0.14
C ASP A 204 13.80 -10.71 1.34
N GLN A 205 14.61 -9.66 1.15
CA GLN A 205 15.14 -8.84 2.24
C GLN A 205 14.39 -7.52 2.44
N HIS A 206 13.69 -7.04 1.39
CA HIS A 206 13.02 -5.75 1.42
C HIS A 206 11.52 -5.86 1.13
N MET A 207 11.13 -6.22 -0.08
CA MET A 207 9.74 -6.13 -0.56
C MET A 207 8.78 -7.03 0.25
N PHE A 208 9.04 -8.33 0.32
CA PHE A 208 8.14 -9.25 1.03
C PHE A 208 8.09 -9.00 2.54
N PRO A 209 9.22 -8.82 3.25
CA PRO A 209 9.17 -8.45 4.66
C PRO A 209 8.39 -7.18 4.91
N GLN A 210 8.55 -6.15 4.06
CA GLN A 210 7.86 -4.88 4.19
C GLN A 210 6.36 -4.98 3.91
N MET A 211 5.95 -5.69 2.85
CA MET A 211 4.53 -5.93 2.55
C MET A 211 3.87 -6.76 3.65
N LYS A 212 4.55 -7.78 4.16
CA LYS A 212 4.04 -8.62 5.27
C LYS A 212 3.93 -7.83 6.56
N ASP A 213 4.89 -6.95 6.87
CA ASP A 213 4.82 -6.04 8.01
C ASP A 213 3.60 -5.13 7.92
N LEU A 214 3.38 -4.50 6.76
CA LEU A 214 2.21 -3.66 6.47
C LEU A 214 0.90 -4.42 6.71
N VAL A 215 0.75 -5.60 6.16
CA VAL A 215 -0.46 -6.43 6.28
C VAL A 215 -0.67 -6.90 7.72
N ASN A 216 0.38 -7.38 8.38
CA ASN A 216 0.29 -7.90 9.75
C ASN A 216 0.01 -6.82 10.78
N THR A 217 0.50 -5.59 10.55
CA THR A 217 0.35 -4.49 11.51
C THR A 217 -1.00 -3.80 11.39
N TYR A 218 -1.47 -3.55 10.17
CA TYR A 218 -2.63 -2.67 9.94
C TYR A 218 -3.88 -3.41 9.44
N HIS A 219 -3.78 -4.68 9.11
CA HIS A 219 -4.90 -5.52 8.69
C HIS A 219 -5.76 -4.87 7.60
N PRO A 220 -5.21 -4.63 6.39
CA PRO A 220 -5.94 -4.00 5.30
C PRO A 220 -7.13 -4.84 4.82
N ASP A 221 -8.16 -4.16 4.31
CA ASP A 221 -9.25 -4.78 3.58
C ASP A 221 -8.94 -4.93 2.08
N LEU A 222 -7.96 -4.15 1.58
CA LEU A 222 -7.51 -4.16 0.19
C LEU A 222 -6.01 -3.87 0.12
N VAL A 223 -5.29 -4.64 -0.68
CA VAL A 223 -3.88 -4.40 -1.03
C VAL A 223 -3.82 -4.10 -2.52
N TRP A 224 -3.38 -2.89 -2.86
CA TRP A 224 -3.23 -2.42 -4.23
C TRP A 224 -1.74 -2.33 -4.57
N THR A 225 -1.26 -3.20 -5.44
CA THR A 225 0.13 -3.13 -5.92
C THR A 225 0.24 -2.34 -7.21
N ASP A 226 1.40 -1.70 -7.41
CA ASP A 226 1.74 -0.91 -8.59
C ASP A 226 3.24 -1.02 -8.88
N GLY A 227 3.67 -0.63 -10.10
CA GLY A 227 5.08 -0.59 -10.47
C GLY A 227 5.64 -1.93 -10.94
N GLU A 228 4.82 -2.75 -11.61
CA GLU A 228 5.21 -4.07 -12.17
C GLU A 228 5.84 -3.99 -13.56
N TRP A 229 6.14 -2.80 -14.06
CA TRP A 229 6.50 -2.58 -15.49
C TRP A 229 7.85 -3.16 -15.91
N ASP A 230 8.84 -3.20 -15.00
CA ASP A 230 10.20 -3.66 -15.33
C ASP A 230 10.32 -5.20 -15.33
N TYR A 231 9.47 -5.88 -14.57
CA TYR A 231 9.53 -7.32 -14.36
C TYR A 231 8.15 -7.97 -14.43
N THR A 232 8.10 -9.20 -14.94
CA THR A 232 6.87 -10.00 -14.93
C THR A 232 6.48 -10.41 -13.51
N SER A 233 5.22 -10.80 -13.34
CA SER A 233 4.70 -11.31 -12.06
C SER A 233 5.47 -12.53 -11.53
N ASP A 234 5.99 -13.37 -12.41
CA ASP A 234 6.84 -14.51 -12.03
C ASP A 234 8.17 -14.05 -11.44
N LYS A 235 8.79 -13.01 -12.06
CA LYS A 235 10.04 -12.43 -11.56
C LYS A 235 9.85 -11.72 -10.24
N LEU A 236 8.70 -11.07 -10.05
CA LEU A 236 8.33 -10.42 -8.79
C LEU A 236 7.76 -11.43 -7.77
N ARG A 237 7.61 -12.71 -8.14
CA ARG A 237 7.07 -13.77 -7.28
C ARG A 237 5.69 -13.42 -6.70
N SER A 238 4.86 -12.75 -7.52
CA SER A 238 3.56 -12.21 -7.09
C SER A 238 2.62 -13.28 -6.53
N THR A 239 2.56 -14.46 -7.16
CA THR A 239 1.73 -15.59 -6.71
C THR A 239 2.17 -16.16 -5.36
N GLU A 240 3.45 -16.07 -5.02
CA GLU A 240 3.97 -16.48 -3.71
C GLU A 240 3.47 -15.54 -2.60
N PHE A 241 3.54 -14.22 -2.83
CA PHE A 241 2.98 -13.26 -1.90
C PHE A 241 1.46 -13.44 -1.73
N LEU A 242 0.72 -13.60 -2.85
CA LEU A 242 -0.74 -13.81 -2.83
C LEU A 242 -1.13 -15.11 -2.14
N SER A 243 -0.37 -16.18 -2.34
CA SER A 243 -0.56 -17.45 -1.63
C SER A 243 -0.44 -17.25 -0.11
N TRP A 244 0.61 -16.55 0.36
CA TRP A 244 0.74 -16.19 1.77
C TRP A 244 -0.43 -15.28 2.25
N LEU A 245 -0.80 -14.29 1.45
CA LEU A 245 -1.87 -13.33 1.80
C LEU A 245 -3.20 -14.06 2.04
N TYR A 246 -3.52 -15.05 1.21
CA TYR A 246 -4.81 -15.75 1.24
C TYR A 246 -4.85 -17.00 2.14
N ASN A 247 -3.69 -17.52 2.56
CA ASN A 247 -3.63 -18.70 3.44
C ASN A 247 -3.24 -18.35 4.87
N ASP A 248 -2.24 -17.48 5.06
CA ASP A 248 -1.50 -17.35 6.32
C ASP A 248 -1.63 -15.97 6.94
N SER A 249 -2.02 -14.94 6.17
CA SER A 249 -2.13 -13.58 6.70
C SER A 249 -3.30 -13.44 7.68
N PRO A 250 -3.26 -12.44 8.58
CA PRO A 250 -4.38 -12.16 9.50
C PRO A 250 -5.64 -11.69 8.77
N VAL A 251 -5.53 -11.29 7.50
CA VAL A 251 -6.64 -10.76 6.67
C VAL A 251 -7.13 -11.76 5.62
N LYS A 252 -6.66 -12.99 5.63
CA LYS A 252 -6.94 -14.01 4.63
C LYS A 252 -8.42 -14.25 4.30
N ASN A 253 -9.31 -13.92 5.23
CA ASN A 253 -10.74 -14.12 5.06
C ASN A 253 -11.47 -12.84 4.58
N SER A 254 -10.80 -11.69 4.54
CA SER A 254 -11.45 -10.40 4.29
C SER A 254 -10.82 -9.58 3.15
N VAL A 255 -9.53 -9.82 2.86
CA VAL A 255 -8.77 -9.08 1.83
C VAL A 255 -9.12 -9.54 0.42
#